data_0c2aa84d3ce4dbcf0ee667f5ac9a80fd
#
_entry.id   0c2aa84d3ce4dbcf0ee667f5ac9a80fd
#
_cell.length_a   1.000
_cell.length_b   1.000
_cell.length_c   1.000
_cell.angle_alpha   90.00
_cell.angle_beta   90.00
_cell.angle_gamma   90.00
#
_symmetry.space_group_name_H-M   'P 1'
#
loop_
_entity.id
_entity.type
_entity.pdbx_description
1 polymer ?
#
loop_
_entity_poly.entity_id
_entity_poly.type
_entity_poly.pdbx_seq_one_letter_code
_entity_poly.pdbx_strand_id
1 'polypeptide(L)'
;MRFSYTFKIDKPSELIKLLLYKSQLLNYISVLDSNTMSNQTSLPADYINYDLIAGVDALEVLNVDIDSFNALQNFHDKHSDWLFGYLSYDLKNEVEELASNNDDGINAASLSFFIPKYVLLLKGNTLEVQSYESKEDCQQFLAYEQFNWKDKSNTVELKQRDTKAKYLEKIGVIKKHIQRGDIYEVNYCQEFFSEQVMLNPQQVFMELNLNAKAPFSSFLKLNDLNIMCASPERFIKKSGNKIISQPIKGTRKRGRDLAEDKALIKELIESEKEISENVMIVDLVRNDLSITASKASVKVEELCGIYTFKKVHQMISTISSNVDDKTHFSQILKSVFPMGSMTGVPKLRAMELIEQLEEFKRGIFSGAIGYITPNGDFDFNVVIRTILYNASTKYLSVAVGGAITIKSDANEEYEECLVKVRPIFEVLNFQFDEK
;
A
#
# COMPACT_ATOMS: atom_id res chain seq x y z
N MET A 1 17.69 3.21 -24.74
CA MET A 1 16.27 2.88 -24.93
C MET A 1 16.10 1.39 -24.71
N ARG A 2 15.07 0.96 -23.98
CA ARG A 2 14.77 -0.46 -23.77
C ARG A 2 14.24 -1.10 -25.04
N PHE A 3 14.62 -2.35 -25.26
CA PHE A 3 13.94 -3.19 -26.23
C PHE A 3 12.65 -3.74 -25.60
N SER A 4 11.62 -3.96 -26.40
CA SER A 4 10.36 -4.54 -25.97
C SER A 4 10.14 -5.86 -26.71
N TYR A 5 9.89 -6.94 -25.95
CA TYR A 5 9.66 -8.28 -26.45
C TYR A 5 8.34 -8.83 -25.92
N THR A 6 7.54 -9.42 -26.79
CA THR A 6 6.25 -10.01 -26.41
C THR A 6 6.35 -11.53 -26.37
N PHE A 7 5.85 -12.11 -25.27
CA PHE A 7 5.79 -13.54 -25.03
C PHE A 7 4.35 -13.97 -24.73
N LYS A 8 3.97 -15.17 -25.16
CA LYS A 8 2.74 -15.83 -24.72
C LYS A 8 3.04 -16.68 -23.50
N ILE A 9 2.24 -16.53 -22.45
CA ILE A 9 2.37 -17.26 -21.20
C ILE A 9 1.17 -18.19 -21.05
N ASP A 10 1.42 -19.51 -21.06
CA ASP A 10 0.35 -20.50 -20.93
C ASP A 10 -0.28 -20.51 -19.53
N LYS A 11 0.53 -20.23 -18.51
CA LYS A 11 0.12 -20.22 -17.11
C LYS A 11 0.52 -18.89 -16.43
N PRO A 12 -0.24 -17.81 -16.63
CA PRO A 12 0.08 -16.51 -16.05
C PRO A 12 0.24 -16.51 -14.52
N SER A 13 -0.51 -17.36 -13.82
CA SER A 13 -0.41 -17.53 -12.36
C SER A 13 0.92 -18.11 -11.87
N GLU A 14 1.70 -18.76 -12.74
CA GLU A 14 3.03 -19.27 -12.39
C GLU A 14 4.12 -18.16 -12.46
N LEU A 15 3.85 -17.06 -13.17
CA LEU A 15 4.80 -15.96 -13.29
C LEU A 15 5.16 -15.35 -11.92
N ILE A 16 4.16 -15.18 -11.06
CA ILE A 16 4.42 -14.66 -9.71
C ILE A 16 5.31 -15.60 -8.90
N LYS A 17 5.14 -16.92 -9.03
CA LYS A 17 5.99 -17.90 -8.36
C LYS A 17 7.43 -17.82 -8.87
N LEU A 18 7.61 -17.71 -10.20
CA LEU A 18 8.91 -17.54 -10.83
C LEU A 18 9.61 -16.29 -10.28
N LEU A 19 8.92 -15.15 -10.22
CA LEU A 19 9.47 -13.89 -9.74
C LEU A 19 9.85 -13.97 -8.26
N LEU A 20 9.00 -14.55 -7.43
CA LEU A 20 9.30 -14.75 -6.02
C LEU A 20 10.48 -15.70 -5.81
N TYR A 21 10.61 -16.77 -6.61
CA TYR A 21 11.79 -17.63 -6.57
C TYR A 21 13.05 -16.83 -6.93
N LYS A 22 13.03 -16.10 -8.05
CA LYS A 22 14.18 -15.28 -8.48
C LYS A 22 14.55 -14.22 -7.45
N SER A 23 13.59 -13.71 -6.68
CA SER A 23 13.86 -12.76 -5.60
C SER A 23 14.79 -13.30 -4.51
N GLN A 24 14.91 -14.62 -4.37
CA GLN A 24 15.88 -15.21 -3.43
C GLN A 24 17.34 -14.97 -3.87
N LEU A 25 17.56 -14.86 -5.18
CA LEU A 25 18.88 -14.70 -5.80
C LEU A 25 19.21 -13.23 -6.11
N LEU A 26 18.21 -12.34 -6.05
CA LEU A 26 18.31 -10.94 -6.43
C LEU A 26 18.18 -10.03 -5.22
N ASN A 27 18.86 -8.89 -5.27
CA ASN A 27 18.78 -7.88 -4.21
C ASN A 27 17.61 -6.92 -4.39
N TYR A 28 17.14 -6.71 -5.62
CA TYR A 28 16.07 -5.76 -5.93
C TYR A 28 15.02 -6.40 -6.81
N ILE A 29 13.79 -6.40 -6.33
CA ILE A 29 12.62 -6.83 -7.09
C ILE A 29 11.37 -6.16 -6.53
N SER A 30 10.48 -5.74 -7.43
CA SER A 30 9.13 -5.30 -7.13
C SER A 30 8.14 -6.11 -7.95
N VAL A 31 7.18 -6.75 -7.31
CA VAL A 31 6.08 -7.48 -7.97
C VAL A 31 4.77 -6.87 -7.48
N LEU A 32 4.01 -6.28 -8.39
CA LEU A 32 2.72 -5.66 -8.13
C LEU A 32 1.64 -6.48 -8.82
N ASP A 33 0.77 -7.11 -8.03
CA ASP A 33 -0.27 -8.05 -8.49
C ASP A 33 -1.66 -7.44 -8.23
N SER A 34 -2.40 -7.20 -9.31
CA SER A 34 -3.78 -6.70 -9.22
C SER A 34 -4.81 -7.77 -8.85
N ASN A 35 -4.41 -9.06 -8.82
CA ASN A 35 -5.29 -10.20 -8.60
C ASN A 35 -6.50 -10.28 -9.58
N THR A 36 -6.47 -9.57 -10.71
CA THR A 36 -7.55 -9.56 -11.71
C THR A 36 -7.68 -10.88 -12.44
N MET A 37 -6.58 -11.62 -12.64
CA MET A 37 -6.59 -12.94 -13.28
C MET A 37 -7.45 -13.98 -12.55
N SER A 38 -7.80 -13.71 -11.30
CA SER A 38 -8.69 -14.56 -10.51
C SER A 38 -10.18 -14.29 -10.77
N ASN A 39 -10.54 -13.44 -11.73
CA ASN A 39 -11.91 -13.01 -12.10
C ASN A 39 -12.79 -12.53 -10.94
N GLN A 40 -12.22 -11.88 -9.94
CA GLN A 40 -12.93 -11.59 -8.69
C GLN A 40 -12.75 -10.15 -8.18
N THR A 41 -12.24 -9.24 -9.01
CA THR A 41 -12.23 -7.80 -8.68
C THR A 41 -13.36 -7.10 -9.40
N SER A 42 -14.11 -6.26 -8.68
CA SER A 42 -15.18 -5.43 -9.25
C SER A 42 -14.68 -4.04 -9.68
N LEU A 43 -13.38 -3.76 -9.56
CA LEU A 43 -12.84 -2.50 -10.09
C LEU A 43 -12.99 -2.45 -11.61
N PRO A 44 -13.46 -1.33 -12.18
CA PRO A 44 -13.55 -1.16 -13.62
C PRO A 44 -12.21 -1.44 -14.31
N ALA A 45 -12.26 -2.14 -15.44
CA ALA A 45 -11.05 -2.53 -16.19
C ALA A 45 -10.18 -1.32 -16.58
N ASP A 46 -10.79 -0.15 -16.77
CA ASP A 46 -10.10 1.10 -17.11
C ASP A 46 -9.21 1.64 -15.99
N TYR A 47 -9.43 1.19 -14.75
CA TYR A 47 -8.58 1.57 -13.62
C TYR A 47 -7.36 0.68 -13.45
N ILE A 48 -7.31 -0.52 -14.08
CA ILE A 48 -6.22 -1.48 -13.97
C ILE A 48 -5.54 -1.64 -15.33
N ASN A 49 -4.30 -1.17 -15.44
CA ASN A 49 -3.55 -1.24 -16.70
C ASN A 49 -3.02 -2.64 -16.98
N TYR A 50 -2.54 -3.33 -15.94
CA TYR A 50 -1.87 -4.64 -16.01
C TYR A 50 -2.41 -5.57 -14.94
N ASP A 51 -2.46 -6.86 -15.26
CA ASP A 51 -2.79 -7.90 -14.27
C ASP A 51 -1.64 -8.08 -13.28
N LEU A 52 -0.40 -7.99 -13.79
CA LEU A 52 0.81 -7.97 -13.00
C LEU A 52 1.83 -7.05 -13.67
N ILE A 53 2.52 -6.24 -12.86
CA ILE A 53 3.68 -5.48 -13.28
C ILE A 53 4.84 -5.76 -12.34
N ALA A 54 6.05 -5.97 -12.89
CA ALA A 54 7.22 -6.19 -12.07
C ALA A 54 8.47 -5.46 -12.61
N GLY A 55 9.25 -4.94 -11.67
CA GLY A 55 10.61 -4.47 -11.91
C GLY A 55 11.59 -5.44 -11.26
N VAL A 56 12.53 -5.96 -12.03
CA VAL A 56 13.42 -7.03 -11.58
C VAL A 56 14.87 -6.70 -11.86
N ASP A 57 15.71 -6.95 -10.84
CA ASP A 57 17.12 -6.60 -10.78
C ASP A 57 17.36 -5.09 -10.93
N ALA A 58 18.34 -4.53 -10.25
CA ALA A 58 18.56 -3.09 -10.26
C ALA A 58 19.77 -2.72 -11.12
N LEU A 59 19.58 -1.77 -12.02
CA LEU A 59 20.67 -1.10 -12.74
C LEU A 59 21.24 0.06 -11.93
N GLU A 60 20.37 0.89 -11.37
CA GLU A 60 20.71 1.98 -10.44
C GLU A 60 19.66 2.06 -9.33
N VAL A 61 20.07 2.56 -8.18
CA VAL A 61 19.24 2.66 -6.96
C VAL A 61 19.34 4.07 -6.41
N LEU A 62 18.21 4.60 -5.98
CA LEU A 62 18.07 5.84 -5.25
C LEU A 62 17.55 5.52 -3.84
N ASN A 63 18.33 5.88 -2.80
CA ASN A 63 17.92 5.84 -1.40
C ASN A 63 18.16 7.23 -0.81
N VAL A 64 17.14 7.84 -0.23
CA VAL A 64 17.20 9.23 0.27
C VAL A 64 16.36 9.42 1.52
N ASP A 65 16.86 10.30 2.39
CA ASP A 65 16.20 10.69 3.64
C ASP A 65 15.95 12.20 3.73
N ILE A 66 16.50 12.99 2.82
CA ILE A 66 16.40 14.44 2.80
C ILE A 66 16.22 14.92 1.37
N ASP A 67 15.34 15.90 1.16
CA ASP A 67 15.01 16.46 -0.17
C ASP A 67 14.57 15.39 -1.18
N SER A 68 13.80 14.44 -0.65
CA SER A 68 13.47 13.18 -1.32
C SER A 68 12.68 13.37 -2.61
N PHE A 69 11.71 14.30 -2.61
CA PHE A 69 10.89 14.56 -3.80
C PHE A 69 11.70 15.15 -4.95
N ASN A 70 12.63 16.07 -4.66
CA ASN A 70 13.53 16.63 -5.67
C ASN A 70 14.56 15.60 -6.15
N ALA A 71 15.10 14.79 -5.22
CA ALA A 71 16.02 13.72 -5.57
C ALA A 71 15.36 12.69 -6.50
N LEU A 72 14.10 12.31 -6.23
CA LEU A 72 13.33 11.42 -7.09
C LEU A 72 13.08 12.01 -8.48
N GLN A 73 12.72 13.30 -8.56
CA GLN A 73 12.55 14.00 -9.84
C GLN A 73 13.85 14.02 -10.65
N ASN A 74 14.95 14.44 -10.02
CA ASN A 74 16.26 14.50 -10.67
C ASN A 74 16.73 13.13 -11.16
N PHE A 75 16.45 12.08 -10.37
CA PHE A 75 16.79 10.70 -10.73
C PHE A 75 15.99 10.24 -11.96
N HIS A 76 14.68 10.53 -12.00
CA HIS A 76 13.84 10.23 -13.17
C HIS A 76 14.27 11.04 -14.40
N ASP A 77 14.51 12.34 -14.28
CA ASP A 77 14.89 13.22 -15.39
C ASP A 77 16.22 12.80 -16.01
N LYS A 78 17.19 12.37 -15.18
CA LYS A 78 18.49 11.87 -15.63
C LYS A 78 18.36 10.61 -16.49
N HIS A 79 17.43 9.71 -16.15
CA HIS A 79 17.37 8.38 -16.75
C HIS A 79 16.21 8.22 -17.74
N SER A 80 15.10 8.94 -17.53
CA SER A 80 13.85 8.82 -18.31
C SER A 80 13.42 7.35 -18.45
N ASP A 81 13.38 6.62 -17.33
CA ASP A 81 13.14 5.18 -17.29
C ASP A 81 12.12 4.80 -16.23
N TRP A 82 11.73 3.53 -16.20
CA TRP A 82 10.89 2.95 -15.17
C TRP A 82 11.56 3.01 -13.81
N LEU A 83 10.81 3.42 -12.80
CA LEU A 83 11.22 3.39 -11.41
C LEU A 83 10.24 2.54 -10.61
N PHE A 84 10.75 1.65 -9.76
CA PHE A 84 9.97 0.86 -8.82
C PHE A 84 10.47 1.10 -7.40
N GLY A 85 9.54 1.25 -6.44
CA GLY A 85 9.97 1.52 -5.07
C GLY A 85 8.84 1.93 -4.15
N TYR A 86 9.20 2.66 -3.10
CA TYR A 86 8.27 3.13 -2.09
C TYR A 86 8.55 4.57 -1.64
N LEU A 87 7.50 5.17 -1.11
CA LEU A 87 7.48 6.43 -0.38
C LEU A 87 7.09 6.11 1.07
N SER A 88 7.95 6.41 2.05
CA SER A 88 7.66 6.21 3.46
C SER A 88 6.68 7.28 3.98
N TYR A 89 5.85 6.96 4.96
CA TYR A 89 4.98 7.92 5.65
C TYR A 89 5.77 9.11 6.22
N ASP A 90 7.03 8.89 6.62
CA ASP A 90 7.88 9.91 7.23
C ASP A 90 8.32 11.02 6.27
N LEU A 91 8.08 10.88 4.96
CA LEU A 91 8.18 11.99 4.00
C LEU A 91 7.26 13.16 4.36
N LYS A 92 6.27 12.96 5.26
CA LYS A 92 5.48 14.03 5.85
C LYS A 92 6.35 15.12 6.49
N ASN A 93 7.54 14.77 7.00
CA ASN A 93 8.50 15.69 7.59
C ASN A 93 9.15 16.63 6.55
N GLU A 94 9.07 16.29 5.25
CA GLU A 94 9.49 17.18 4.16
C GLU A 94 8.33 18.01 3.57
N VAL A 95 7.09 17.65 3.91
CA VAL A 95 5.88 18.37 3.49
C VAL A 95 5.47 19.39 4.54
N GLU A 96 5.58 19.01 5.80
CA GLU A 96 5.22 19.80 6.96
C GLU A 96 6.41 19.89 7.93
N GLU A 97 6.41 20.88 8.82
CA GLU A 97 7.44 21.03 9.87
C GLU A 97 7.20 20.04 11.02
N LEU A 98 7.43 18.75 10.74
CA LEU A 98 7.26 17.64 11.68
C LEU A 98 8.56 16.87 11.86
N ALA A 99 8.62 16.07 12.92
CA ALA A 99 9.72 15.15 13.18
C ALA A 99 9.19 13.81 13.70
N SER A 100 9.84 12.72 13.35
CA SER A 100 9.52 11.36 13.80
C SER A 100 10.59 10.89 14.78
N ASN A 101 10.25 10.88 16.08
CA ASN A 101 11.16 10.51 17.18
C ASN A 101 10.79 9.16 17.80
N ASN A 102 9.79 8.48 17.29
CA ASN A 102 9.33 7.19 17.78
C ASN A 102 10.29 6.05 17.39
N ASP A 103 10.16 4.88 18.04
CA ASP A 103 11.00 3.72 17.81
C ASP A 103 10.93 3.24 16.36
N ASP A 104 12.08 3.08 15.72
CA ASP A 104 12.24 2.59 14.35
C ASP A 104 12.98 1.24 14.34
N GLY A 105 12.23 0.14 14.36
CA GLY A 105 12.80 -1.19 14.29
C GLY A 105 13.16 -1.65 12.86
N ILE A 106 12.51 -1.09 11.85
CA ILE A 106 12.76 -1.44 10.44
C ILE A 106 13.99 -0.72 9.89
N ASN A 107 14.21 0.53 10.29
CA ASN A 107 15.34 1.36 9.88
C ASN A 107 15.49 1.44 8.35
N ALA A 108 14.40 1.84 7.67
CA ALA A 108 14.35 2.00 6.23
C ALA A 108 14.51 3.47 5.83
N ALA A 109 15.09 3.73 4.64
CA ALA A 109 15.17 5.07 4.09
C ALA A 109 13.78 5.70 3.91
N SER A 110 13.70 7.02 3.91
CA SER A 110 12.43 7.74 3.70
C SER A 110 11.86 7.53 2.30
N LEU A 111 12.73 7.32 1.32
CA LEU A 111 12.38 7.02 -0.06
C LEU A 111 13.40 6.03 -0.64
N SER A 112 12.89 5.02 -1.35
CA SER A 112 13.76 4.11 -2.10
C SER A 112 13.13 3.72 -3.41
N PHE A 113 13.86 3.94 -4.51
CA PHE A 113 13.48 3.54 -5.87
C PHE A 113 14.67 2.92 -6.59
N PHE A 114 14.37 2.05 -7.57
CA PHE A 114 15.40 1.50 -8.44
C PHE A 114 14.93 1.48 -9.89
N ILE A 115 15.89 1.56 -10.81
CA ILE A 115 15.71 1.32 -12.24
C ILE A 115 15.91 -0.18 -12.46
N PRO A 116 14.87 -0.92 -12.90
CA PRO A 116 14.99 -2.37 -13.07
C PRO A 116 15.76 -2.73 -14.33
N LYS A 117 16.46 -3.86 -14.33
CA LYS A 117 17.03 -4.47 -15.53
C LYS A 117 15.94 -5.01 -16.47
N TYR A 118 14.92 -5.66 -15.88
CA TYR A 118 13.76 -6.18 -16.58
C TYR A 118 12.49 -5.54 -16.05
N VAL A 119 11.65 -5.04 -16.94
CA VAL A 119 10.26 -4.64 -16.66
C VAL A 119 9.33 -5.65 -17.30
N LEU A 120 8.45 -6.24 -16.51
CA LEU A 120 7.49 -7.23 -16.95
C LEU A 120 6.08 -6.65 -16.84
N LEU A 121 5.34 -6.66 -17.94
CA LEU A 121 3.98 -6.12 -18.05
C LEU A 121 3.06 -7.25 -18.55
N LEU A 122 2.25 -7.81 -17.64
CA LEU A 122 1.33 -8.91 -17.96
C LEU A 122 -0.08 -8.39 -18.12
N LYS A 123 -0.74 -8.77 -19.23
CA LYS A 123 -2.17 -8.56 -19.45
C LYS A 123 -2.78 -9.81 -20.13
N GLY A 124 -3.70 -10.48 -19.42
CA GLY A 124 -4.20 -11.80 -19.83
C GLY A 124 -3.05 -12.79 -19.97
N ASN A 125 -2.93 -13.40 -21.14
CA ASN A 125 -1.85 -14.34 -21.45
C ASN A 125 -0.68 -13.71 -22.23
N THR A 126 -0.64 -12.38 -22.32
CA THR A 126 0.41 -11.67 -23.04
C THR A 126 1.33 -10.98 -22.06
N LEU A 127 2.60 -11.34 -22.08
CA LEU A 127 3.68 -10.74 -21.31
C LEU A 127 4.54 -9.90 -22.23
N GLU A 128 4.62 -8.61 -21.95
CA GLU A 128 5.63 -7.72 -22.52
C GLU A 128 6.81 -7.64 -21.56
N VAL A 129 8.03 -7.82 -22.07
CA VAL A 129 9.27 -7.64 -21.32
C VAL A 129 10.05 -6.51 -21.96
N GLN A 130 10.31 -5.46 -21.17
CA GLN A 130 11.14 -4.34 -21.57
C GLN A 130 12.50 -4.45 -20.88
N SER A 131 13.59 -4.51 -21.65
CA SER A 131 14.95 -4.67 -21.12
C SER A 131 15.98 -4.05 -22.04
N TYR A 132 17.21 -3.90 -21.54
CA TYR A 132 18.39 -3.58 -22.35
C TYR A 132 19.08 -4.83 -22.89
N GLU A 133 18.65 -6.03 -22.45
CA GLU A 133 19.18 -7.32 -22.85
C GLU A 133 18.56 -7.83 -24.15
N SER A 134 19.18 -8.86 -24.74
CA SER A 134 18.67 -9.54 -25.92
C SER A 134 17.35 -10.28 -25.65
N LYS A 135 16.65 -10.67 -26.71
CA LYS A 135 15.44 -11.49 -26.61
C LYS A 135 15.75 -12.86 -26.00
N GLU A 136 16.88 -13.41 -26.36
CA GLU A 136 17.37 -14.71 -25.89
C GLU A 136 17.64 -14.65 -24.38
N ASP A 137 18.28 -13.60 -23.88
CA ASP A 137 18.50 -13.38 -22.44
C ASP A 137 17.19 -13.23 -21.68
N CYS A 138 16.23 -12.49 -22.25
CA CYS A 138 14.89 -12.37 -21.68
C CYS A 138 14.16 -13.73 -21.65
N GLN A 139 14.30 -14.57 -22.68
CA GLN A 139 13.75 -15.93 -22.68
C GLN A 139 14.39 -16.81 -21.63
N GLN A 140 15.72 -16.75 -21.48
CA GLN A 140 16.44 -17.49 -20.46
C GLN A 140 16.04 -17.02 -19.05
N PHE A 141 15.86 -15.70 -18.86
CA PHE A 141 15.35 -15.17 -17.60
C PHE A 141 13.95 -15.70 -17.27
N LEU A 142 13.08 -15.86 -18.25
CA LEU A 142 11.71 -16.39 -18.09
C LEU A 142 11.65 -17.92 -18.05
N ALA A 143 12.76 -18.62 -18.32
CA ALA A 143 12.78 -20.07 -18.29
C ALA A 143 12.34 -20.59 -16.91
N TYR A 144 11.36 -21.51 -16.97
CA TYR A 144 10.76 -22.08 -15.77
C TYR A 144 11.68 -23.18 -15.23
N GLU A 145 12.08 -23.06 -13.98
CA GLU A 145 12.70 -24.14 -13.22
C GLU A 145 11.66 -24.71 -12.24
N GLN A 146 11.71 -26.01 -11.98
CA GLN A 146 10.84 -26.59 -10.94
C GLN A 146 11.29 -26.11 -9.58
N PHE A 147 10.44 -25.34 -8.91
CA PHE A 147 10.73 -24.77 -7.60
C PHE A 147 10.20 -25.69 -6.50
N ASN A 148 11.09 -26.22 -5.69
CA ASN A 148 10.73 -26.80 -4.41
C ASN A 148 10.90 -25.74 -3.33
N TRP A 149 9.78 -25.14 -2.92
CA TRP A 149 9.76 -24.36 -1.69
C TRP A 149 10.10 -25.29 -0.52
N LYS A 150 11.19 -25.00 0.18
CA LYS A 150 11.44 -25.72 1.45
C LYS A 150 10.39 -25.19 2.42
N ASP A 151 9.45 -26.07 2.77
CA ASP A 151 8.49 -25.79 3.84
C ASP A 151 9.24 -25.48 5.13
N LYS A 152 9.35 -24.21 5.45
CA LYS A 152 9.72 -23.76 6.80
C LYS A 152 8.44 -23.21 7.40
N SER A 153 7.99 -23.82 8.48
CA SER A 153 6.92 -23.23 9.30
C SER A 153 7.42 -21.89 9.82
N ASN A 154 6.78 -20.81 9.37
CA ASN A 154 7.07 -19.46 9.85
C ASN A 154 6.25 -19.24 11.13
N THR A 155 6.65 -19.83 12.25
CA THR A 155 6.02 -19.50 13.55
C THR A 155 6.74 -18.29 14.12
N VAL A 156 6.01 -17.21 14.27
CA VAL A 156 6.54 -15.92 14.74
C VAL A 156 5.81 -15.55 16.03
N GLU A 157 6.54 -15.26 17.07
CA GLU A 157 5.97 -14.67 18.28
C GLU A 157 5.96 -13.15 18.12
N LEU A 158 4.77 -12.55 18.17
CA LEU A 158 4.59 -11.11 18.09
C LEU A 158 4.38 -10.52 19.49
N LYS A 159 5.08 -9.42 19.74
CA LYS A 159 4.84 -8.53 20.87
C LYS A 159 3.92 -7.40 20.42
N GLN A 160 3.03 -6.97 21.29
CA GLN A 160 2.18 -5.83 21.09
C GLN A 160 2.87 -4.58 21.66
N ARG A 161 2.97 -3.48 20.90
CA ARG A 161 3.59 -2.25 21.36
C ARG A 161 2.73 -1.58 22.44
N ASP A 162 1.45 -1.45 22.16
CA ASP A 162 0.46 -0.95 23.11
C ASP A 162 -0.38 -2.11 23.68
N THR A 163 -0.45 -2.24 25.00
CA THR A 163 -1.44 -3.11 25.63
C THR A 163 -2.86 -2.59 25.33
N LYS A 164 -3.88 -3.47 25.44
CA LYS A 164 -5.28 -3.04 25.27
C LYS A 164 -5.61 -1.85 26.17
N ALA A 165 -5.21 -1.89 27.44
CA ALA A 165 -5.46 -0.80 28.38
C ALA A 165 -4.85 0.53 27.91
N LYS A 166 -3.61 0.52 27.40
CA LYS A 166 -2.93 1.70 26.89
C LYS A 166 -3.56 2.21 25.60
N TYR A 167 -3.99 1.28 24.70
CA TYR A 167 -4.74 1.65 23.51
C TYR A 167 -6.04 2.40 23.88
N LEU A 168 -6.84 1.85 24.82
CA LEU A 168 -8.10 2.46 25.27
C LEU A 168 -7.86 3.85 25.90
N GLU A 169 -6.80 4.00 26.71
CA GLU A 169 -6.40 5.29 27.27
C GLU A 169 -6.12 6.33 26.19
N LYS A 170 -5.31 5.97 25.18
CA LYS A 170 -4.96 6.83 24.04
C LYS A 170 -6.19 7.23 23.23
N ILE A 171 -7.12 6.28 22.97
CA ILE A 171 -8.41 6.63 22.34
C ILE A 171 -9.18 7.65 23.19
N GLY A 172 -9.15 7.52 24.51
CA GLY A 172 -9.75 8.51 25.43
C GLY A 172 -9.12 9.91 25.28
N VAL A 173 -7.79 9.99 25.08
CA VAL A 173 -7.08 11.26 24.82
C VAL A 173 -7.50 11.84 23.46
N ILE A 174 -7.53 11.02 22.41
CA ILE A 174 -7.96 11.43 21.07
C ILE A 174 -9.38 12.00 21.11
N LYS A 175 -10.31 11.32 21.77
CA LYS A 175 -11.71 11.80 21.89
C LYS A 175 -11.81 13.16 22.60
N LYS A 176 -10.94 13.45 23.57
CA LYS A 176 -10.87 14.78 24.20
C LYS A 176 -10.41 15.85 23.19
N HIS A 177 -9.45 15.55 22.31
CA HIS A 177 -9.04 16.46 21.24
C HIS A 177 -10.17 16.72 20.25
N ILE A 178 -10.92 15.67 19.86
CA ILE A 178 -12.10 15.79 18.98
C ILE A 178 -13.17 16.64 19.65
N GLN A 179 -13.50 16.39 20.91
CA GLN A 179 -14.52 17.12 21.64
C GLN A 179 -14.15 18.61 21.82
N ARG A 180 -12.85 18.93 21.93
CA ARG A 180 -12.35 20.29 22.01
C ARG A 180 -12.35 21.01 20.65
N GLY A 181 -12.49 20.27 19.56
CA GLY A 181 -12.50 20.81 18.20
C GLY A 181 -11.10 20.95 17.57
N ASP A 182 -10.08 20.27 18.13
CA ASP A 182 -8.72 20.28 17.56
C ASP A 182 -8.66 19.50 16.25
N ILE A 183 -9.41 18.39 16.18
CA ILE A 183 -9.54 17.49 15.03
C ILE A 183 -10.98 16.96 14.94
N TYR A 184 -11.37 16.46 13.77
CA TYR A 184 -12.64 15.74 13.55
C TYR A 184 -12.44 14.24 13.52
N GLU A 185 -11.31 13.79 12.95
CA GLU A 185 -10.94 12.40 12.78
C GLU A 185 -9.42 12.26 12.82
N VAL A 186 -8.91 11.16 13.36
CA VAL A 186 -7.51 10.75 13.23
C VAL A 186 -7.43 9.24 13.01
N ASN A 187 -6.58 8.80 12.08
CA ASN A 187 -6.25 7.40 11.91
C ASN A 187 -5.14 7.03 12.91
N TYR A 188 -5.53 6.37 14.01
CA TYR A 188 -4.61 5.94 15.07
C TYR A 188 -4.20 4.50 14.84
N CYS A 189 -2.89 4.24 14.93
CA CYS A 189 -2.31 2.93 14.66
C CYS A 189 -1.51 2.39 15.85
N GLN A 190 -1.43 1.06 15.92
CA GLN A 190 -0.56 0.31 16.83
C GLN A 190 0.30 -0.68 16.07
N GLU A 191 1.41 -1.10 16.66
CA GLU A 191 2.36 -2.05 16.08
C GLU A 191 2.36 -3.38 16.83
N PHE A 192 2.36 -4.47 16.06
CA PHE A 192 2.79 -5.80 16.49
C PHE A 192 4.16 -6.06 15.88
N PHE A 193 5.13 -6.45 16.68
CA PHE A 193 6.49 -6.62 16.21
C PHE A 193 7.15 -7.87 16.80
N SER A 194 8.22 -8.28 16.16
CA SER A 194 9.08 -9.35 16.65
C SER A 194 10.54 -9.07 16.34
N GLU A 195 11.39 -9.45 17.25
CA GLU A 195 12.85 -9.33 17.15
C GLU A 195 13.46 -10.72 16.97
N GLN A 196 14.63 -10.79 16.29
CA GLN A 196 15.35 -12.03 16.04
C GLN A 196 14.57 -13.09 15.23
N VAL A 197 13.65 -12.63 14.36
CA VAL A 197 12.87 -13.51 13.49
C VAL A 197 13.71 -14.00 12.31
N MET A 198 13.50 -15.26 11.95
CA MET A 198 13.95 -15.81 10.68
C MET A 198 12.72 -16.22 9.86
N LEU A 199 12.49 -15.52 8.77
CA LEU A 199 11.31 -15.65 7.93
C LEU A 199 11.69 -16.07 6.51
N ASN A 200 10.79 -16.74 5.80
CA ASN A 200 10.83 -16.85 4.34
C ASN A 200 9.84 -15.84 3.74
N PRO A 201 10.28 -14.63 3.34
CA PRO A 201 9.36 -13.57 2.91
C PRO A 201 8.54 -13.94 1.67
N GLN A 202 9.12 -14.75 0.77
CA GLN A 202 8.47 -15.18 -0.46
C GLN A 202 7.27 -16.10 -0.18
N GLN A 203 7.46 -17.06 0.74
CA GLN A 203 6.39 -17.95 1.15
C GLN A 203 5.29 -17.19 1.89
N VAL A 204 5.68 -16.32 2.83
CA VAL A 204 4.74 -15.46 3.58
C VAL A 204 3.92 -14.59 2.63
N PHE A 205 4.55 -13.96 1.63
CA PHE A 205 3.81 -13.18 0.64
C PHE A 205 2.86 -14.03 -0.19
N MET A 206 3.30 -15.22 -0.64
CA MET A 206 2.44 -16.15 -1.38
C MET A 206 1.16 -16.48 -0.61
N GLU A 207 1.29 -16.86 0.66
CA GLU A 207 0.15 -17.18 1.51
C GLU A 207 -0.74 -15.96 1.76
N LEU A 208 -0.12 -14.81 2.09
CA LEU A 208 -0.84 -13.55 2.29
C LEU A 208 -1.63 -13.15 1.05
N ASN A 209 -1.00 -13.18 -0.13
CA ASN A 209 -1.64 -12.81 -1.39
C ASN A 209 -2.76 -13.79 -1.79
N LEU A 210 -2.56 -15.09 -1.60
CA LEU A 210 -3.59 -16.11 -1.83
C LEU A 210 -4.81 -15.93 -0.92
N ASN A 211 -4.57 -15.54 0.33
CA ASN A 211 -5.63 -15.35 1.32
C ASN A 211 -6.38 -14.02 1.12
N ALA A 212 -5.67 -12.93 0.85
CA ALA A 212 -6.27 -11.60 0.74
C ALA A 212 -6.90 -11.33 -0.63
N LYS A 213 -6.25 -11.73 -1.72
CA LYS A 213 -6.65 -11.40 -3.11
C LYS A 213 -6.94 -9.91 -3.29
N ALA A 214 -6.07 -9.07 -2.72
CA ALA A 214 -6.24 -7.63 -2.74
C ALA A 214 -5.80 -7.04 -4.10
N PRO A 215 -6.46 -5.96 -4.59
CA PRO A 215 -6.22 -5.43 -5.94
C PRO A 215 -4.90 -4.65 -6.08
N PHE A 216 -4.21 -4.36 -5.00
CA PHE A 216 -2.92 -3.66 -4.99
C PHE A 216 -1.90 -4.41 -4.13
N SER A 217 -1.88 -5.75 -4.26
CA SER A 217 -0.88 -6.58 -3.58
C SER A 217 0.50 -6.30 -4.13
N SER A 218 1.51 -6.27 -3.26
CA SER A 218 2.89 -6.03 -3.67
C SER A 218 3.90 -6.79 -2.83
N PHE A 219 4.88 -7.37 -3.51
CA PHE A 219 6.11 -7.88 -2.90
C PHE A 219 7.26 -6.99 -3.35
N LEU A 220 7.96 -6.38 -2.41
CA LEU A 220 9.10 -5.54 -2.70
C LEU A 220 10.28 -6.00 -1.85
N LYS A 221 11.39 -6.32 -2.49
CA LYS A 221 12.68 -6.61 -1.84
C LYS A 221 13.70 -5.59 -2.28
N LEU A 222 14.34 -4.95 -1.32
CA LEU A 222 15.42 -3.98 -1.49
C LEU A 222 16.55 -4.38 -0.54
N ASN A 223 17.53 -5.14 -1.04
CA ASN A 223 18.53 -5.82 -0.25
C ASN A 223 17.90 -6.71 0.84
N ASP A 224 18.12 -6.38 2.12
CA ASP A 224 17.60 -7.13 3.27
C ASP A 224 16.18 -6.72 3.69
N LEU A 225 15.68 -5.60 3.15
CA LEU A 225 14.33 -5.14 3.41
C LEU A 225 13.33 -5.88 2.52
N ASN A 226 12.34 -6.51 3.14
CA ASN A 226 11.26 -7.23 2.47
C ASN A 226 9.91 -6.67 2.90
N ILE A 227 9.07 -6.30 1.93
CA ILE A 227 7.74 -5.73 2.15
C ILE A 227 6.72 -6.67 1.50
N MET A 228 5.86 -7.24 2.31
CA MET A 228 4.79 -8.15 1.89
C MET A 228 3.45 -7.47 2.13
N CYS A 229 2.89 -6.88 1.09
CA CYS A 229 1.73 -6.00 1.18
C CYS A 229 0.52 -6.61 0.45
N ALA A 230 -0.63 -6.64 1.11
CA ALA A 230 -1.91 -7.03 0.52
C ALA A 230 -2.91 -5.87 0.60
N SER A 231 -2.51 -4.73 0.03
CA SER A 231 -3.31 -3.51 0.09
C SER A 231 -4.59 -3.59 -0.75
N PRO A 232 -5.73 -3.22 -0.18
CA PRO A 232 -6.96 -3.06 -0.95
C PRO A 232 -7.09 -1.68 -1.61
N GLU A 233 -6.25 -0.70 -1.26
CA GLU A 233 -6.47 0.72 -1.53
C GLU A 233 -5.43 1.30 -2.49
N ARG A 234 -5.93 2.01 -3.53
CA ARG A 234 -5.09 2.89 -4.35
C ARG A 234 -4.95 4.24 -3.66
N PHE A 235 -3.70 4.67 -3.50
CA PHE A 235 -3.41 6.02 -3.07
C PHE A 235 -3.64 7.00 -4.21
N ILE A 236 -2.85 6.89 -5.29
CA ILE A 236 -2.91 7.83 -6.40
C ILE A 236 -2.38 7.22 -7.70
N LYS A 237 -3.05 7.54 -8.81
CA LYS A 237 -2.64 7.16 -10.16
C LYS A 237 -2.61 8.40 -11.06
N LYS A 238 -1.57 8.51 -11.89
CA LYS A 238 -1.47 9.46 -13.00
C LYS A 238 -1.45 8.72 -14.32
N SER A 239 -2.24 9.18 -15.27
CA SER A 239 -2.26 8.69 -16.65
C SER A 239 -2.44 9.88 -17.58
N GLY A 240 -1.39 10.27 -18.31
CA GLY A 240 -1.35 11.54 -18.99
C GLY A 240 -1.55 12.69 -18.01
N ASN A 241 -2.55 13.52 -18.25
CA ASN A 241 -2.87 14.66 -17.38
C ASN A 241 -3.89 14.34 -16.31
N LYS A 242 -4.52 13.15 -16.35
CA LYS A 242 -5.53 12.75 -15.38
C LYS A 242 -4.89 12.13 -14.15
N ILE A 243 -5.27 12.66 -12.99
CA ILE A 243 -4.96 12.11 -11.66
C ILE A 243 -6.22 11.47 -11.08
N ILE A 244 -6.06 10.33 -10.40
CA ILE A 244 -7.15 9.63 -9.73
C ILE A 244 -6.68 9.20 -8.35
N SER A 245 -7.51 9.41 -7.33
CA SER A 245 -7.35 8.82 -5.99
C SER A 245 -8.62 8.08 -5.60
N GLN A 246 -8.48 6.92 -4.93
CA GLN A 246 -9.60 6.03 -4.62
C GLN A 246 -9.60 5.60 -3.14
N PRO A 247 -9.90 6.53 -2.22
CA PRO A 247 -9.95 6.22 -0.79
C PRO A 247 -11.08 5.24 -0.47
N ILE A 248 -10.82 4.39 0.53
CA ILE A 248 -11.76 3.39 1.03
C ILE A 248 -12.13 3.74 2.46
N LYS A 249 -13.42 3.78 2.75
CA LYS A 249 -13.98 3.75 4.11
C LYS A 249 -15.18 2.84 4.11
N GLY A 250 -15.28 2.00 5.11
CA GLY A 250 -16.34 1.01 5.19
C GLY A 250 -16.04 -0.31 4.48
N THR A 251 -16.09 -1.37 5.26
CA THR A 251 -15.87 -2.74 4.79
C THR A 251 -16.84 -3.69 5.49
N ARG A 252 -17.42 -4.62 4.71
CA ARG A 252 -18.21 -5.74 5.23
C ARG A 252 -17.66 -7.04 4.65
N LYS A 253 -17.70 -8.11 5.44
CA LYS A 253 -17.38 -9.46 4.94
C LYS A 253 -18.40 -9.91 3.89
N ARG A 254 -18.04 -10.91 3.09
CA ARG A 254 -19.00 -11.59 2.21
C ARG A 254 -20.01 -12.39 3.02
N GLY A 255 -21.24 -12.42 2.55
CA GLY A 255 -22.28 -13.27 3.09
C GLY A 255 -22.05 -14.74 2.80
N ARG A 256 -22.62 -15.63 3.63
CA ARG A 256 -22.60 -17.10 3.43
C ARG A 256 -23.43 -17.52 2.22
N ASP A 257 -24.43 -16.73 1.87
CA ASP A 257 -25.29 -16.91 0.74
C ASP A 257 -25.66 -15.56 0.11
N LEU A 258 -26.39 -15.59 -1.02
CA LEU A 258 -26.79 -14.38 -1.76
C LEU A 258 -27.72 -13.45 -0.99
N ALA A 259 -28.51 -13.97 -0.05
CA ALA A 259 -29.44 -13.15 0.73
C ALA A 259 -28.68 -12.38 1.81
N GLU A 260 -27.79 -13.07 2.55
CA GLU A 260 -26.90 -12.42 3.52
C GLU A 260 -25.95 -11.43 2.84
N ASP A 261 -25.41 -11.78 1.65
CA ASP A 261 -24.54 -10.90 0.87
C ASP A 261 -25.22 -9.57 0.50
N LYS A 262 -26.47 -9.63 0.04
CA LYS A 262 -27.29 -8.45 -0.25
C LYS A 262 -27.61 -7.65 1.01
N ALA A 263 -27.89 -8.31 2.13
CA ALA A 263 -28.16 -7.63 3.41
C ALA A 263 -26.94 -6.85 3.90
N LEU A 264 -25.74 -7.43 3.81
CA LEU A 264 -24.49 -6.77 4.19
C LEU A 264 -24.13 -5.59 3.28
N ILE A 265 -24.41 -5.68 1.97
CA ILE A 265 -24.28 -4.55 1.04
C ILE A 265 -25.25 -3.42 1.45
N LYS A 266 -26.52 -3.76 1.75
CA LYS A 266 -27.51 -2.77 2.17
C LYS A 266 -27.12 -2.10 3.47
N GLU A 267 -26.65 -2.87 4.47
CA GLU A 267 -26.12 -2.34 5.72
C GLU A 267 -24.99 -1.34 5.50
N LEU A 268 -24.06 -1.66 4.58
CA LEU A 268 -22.95 -0.77 4.25
C LEU A 268 -23.43 0.52 3.58
N ILE A 269 -24.41 0.44 2.66
CA ILE A 269 -25.01 1.60 1.98
C ILE A 269 -25.77 2.51 2.96
N GLU A 270 -26.41 1.94 3.98
CA GLU A 270 -27.23 2.67 4.95
C GLU A 270 -26.44 3.12 6.19
N SER A 271 -25.16 2.79 6.29
CA SER A 271 -24.31 3.11 7.44
C SER A 271 -23.95 4.60 7.47
N GLU A 272 -24.62 5.40 8.30
CA GLU A 272 -24.32 6.83 8.47
C GLU A 272 -22.86 7.07 8.91
N LYS A 273 -22.29 6.18 9.73
CA LYS A 273 -20.89 6.26 10.15
C LYS A 273 -19.96 6.18 8.95
N GLU A 274 -20.08 5.10 8.16
CA GLU A 274 -19.19 4.84 7.03
C GLU A 274 -19.33 5.90 5.92
N ILE A 275 -20.55 6.35 5.64
CA ILE A 275 -20.82 7.45 4.68
C ILE A 275 -20.15 8.74 5.16
N SER A 276 -20.33 9.11 6.45
CA SER A 276 -19.76 10.34 6.99
C SER A 276 -18.25 10.35 6.94
N GLU A 277 -17.60 9.23 7.32
CA GLU A 277 -16.15 9.07 7.24
C GLU A 277 -15.67 9.12 5.78
N ASN A 278 -16.37 8.45 4.85
CA ASN A 278 -16.01 8.47 3.44
C ASN A 278 -16.10 9.89 2.86
N VAL A 279 -17.17 10.63 3.14
CA VAL A 279 -17.34 12.02 2.69
C VAL A 279 -16.25 12.95 3.23
N MET A 280 -15.85 12.79 4.51
CA MET A 280 -14.75 13.57 5.08
C MET A 280 -13.43 13.33 4.34
N ILE A 281 -13.12 12.07 4.04
CA ILE A 281 -11.89 11.74 3.32
C ILE A 281 -11.96 12.20 1.87
N VAL A 282 -13.12 12.10 1.21
CA VAL A 282 -13.32 12.65 -0.14
C VAL A 282 -13.03 14.15 -0.16
N ASP A 283 -13.49 14.89 0.83
CA ASP A 283 -13.26 16.34 0.92
C ASP A 283 -11.75 16.65 1.16
N LEU A 284 -11.07 15.87 2.00
CA LEU A 284 -9.64 15.99 2.20
C LEU A 284 -8.87 15.70 0.90
N VAL A 285 -9.17 14.62 0.20
CA VAL A 285 -8.54 14.26 -1.09
C VAL A 285 -8.82 15.32 -2.16
N ARG A 286 -10.02 15.87 -2.21
CA ARG A 286 -10.34 16.99 -3.12
C ARG A 286 -9.46 18.22 -2.83
N ASN A 287 -9.27 18.55 -1.55
CA ASN A 287 -8.37 19.64 -1.15
C ASN A 287 -6.93 19.35 -1.60
N ASP A 288 -6.40 18.15 -1.32
CA ASP A 288 -5.04 17.77 -1.69
C ASP A 288 -4.83 17.83 -3.22
N LEU A 289 -5.74 17.25 -3.99
CA LEU A 289 -5.67 17.29 -5.46
C LEU A 289 -5.78 18.72 -6.01
N SER A 290 -6.51 19.63 -5.34
CA SER A 290 -6.71 21.00 -5.81
C SER A 290 -5.44 21.82 -5.86
N ILE A 291 -4.39 21.45 -5.11
CA ILE A 291 -3.12 22.17 -5.01
C ILE A 291 -2.40 22.19 -6.36
N THR A 292 -2.44 21.07 -7.11
CA THR A 292 -1.78 20.95 -8.42
C THR A 292 -2.74 20.87 -9.60
N ALA A 293 -4.05 20.85 -9.34
CA ALA A 293 -5.07 20.71 -10.36
C ALA A 293 -5.20 21.96 -11.23
N SER A 294 -5.43 21.74 -12.52
CA SER A 294 -5.93 22.78 -13.43
C SER A 294 -7.25 23.33 -12.90
N LYS A 295 -7.51 24.62 -13.15
CA LYS A 295 -8.69 25.33 -12.64
C LYS A 295 -9.98 24.56 -12.92
N ALA A 296 -10.80 24.34 -11.88
CA ALA A 296 -12.11 23.68 -11.91
C ALA A 296 -12.07 22.23 -12.45
N SER A 297 -10.92 21.54 -12.38
CA SER A 297 -10.79 20.16 -12.88
C SER A 297 -11.03 19.09 -11.81
N VAL A 298 -11.01 19.45 -10.53
CA VAL A 298 -11.28 18.47 -9.45
C VAL A 298 -12.74 18.05 -9.47
N LYS A 299 -12.97 16.73 -9.55
CA LYS A 299 -14.30 16.12 -9.62
C LYS A 299 -14.40 14.90 -8.72
N VAL A 300 -15.56 14.69 -8.13
CA VAL A 300 -15.95 13.42 -7.53
C VAL A 300 -16.64 12.62 -8.64
N GLU A 301 -15.93 11.65 -9.20
CA GLU A 301 -16.44 10.78 -10.27
C GLU A 301 -17.48 9.80 -9.72
N GLU A 302 -17.23 9.30 -8.50
CA GLU A 302 -18.10 8.40 -7.78
C GLU A 302 -17.99 8.66 -6.27
N LEU A 303 -19.11 8.72 -5.57
CA LEU A 303 -19.19 8.90 -4.13
C LEU A 303 -19.81 7.66 -3.49
N CYS A 304 -19.13 7.05 -2.52
CA CYS A 304 -19.60 5.91 -1.73
C CYS A 304 -20.04 4.70 -2.58
N GLY A 305 -19.35 4.42 -3.71
CA GLY A 305 -19.62 3.24 -4.54
C GLY A 305 -19.32 1.95 -3.81
N ILE A 306 -20.17 0.92 -3.98
CA ILE A 306 -19.96 -0.39 -3.35
C ILE A 306 -19.31 -1.37 -4.33
N TYR A 307 -18.14 -1.83 -3.96
CA TYR A 307 -17.34 -2.77 -4.73
C TYR A 307 -17.25 -4.13 -4.04
N THR A 308 -17.54 -5.18 -4.78
CA THR A 308 -17.51 -6.54 -4.26
C THR A 308 -16.21 -7.23 -4.66
N PHE A 309 -15.43 -7.60 -3.66
CA PHE A 309 -14.22 -8.41 -3.81
C PHE A 309 -14.48 -9.84 -3.34
N LYS A 310 -13.48 -10.71 -3.50
CA LYS A 310 -13.61 -12.13 -3.11
C LYS A 310 -14.00 -12.33 -1.65
N LYS A 311 -13.45 -11.55 -0.75
CA LYS A 311 -13.57 -11.70 0.71
C LYS A 311 -14.45 -10.64 1.36
N VAL A 312 -14.63 -9.50 0.71
CA VAL A 312 -15.25 -8.31 1.31
C VAL A 312 -16.05 -7.50 0.30
N HIS A 313 -17.01 -6.71 0.81
CA HIS A 313 -17.56 -5.53 0.14
C HIS A 313 -16.88 -4.30 0.72
N GLN A 314 -16.54 -3.34 -0.15
CA GLN A 314 -15.90 -2.09 0.26
C GLN A 314 -16.62 -0.89 -0.33
N MET A 315 -16.70 0.20 0.44
CA MET A 315 -17.19 1.48 -0.01
C MET A 315 -16.01 2.33 -0.48
N ILE A 316 -15.97 2.61 -1.78
CA ILE A 316 -14.89 3.32 -2.45
C ILE A 316 -15.45 4.58 -3.10
N SER A 317 -14.76 5.69 -2.91
CA SER A 317 -15.03 6.90 -3.69
C SER A 317 -13.90 7.13 -4.68
N THR A 318 -14.23 7.72 -5.84
CA THR A 318 -13.24 8.05 -6.87
C THR A 318 -13.22 9.55 -7.08
N ILE A 319 -12.07 10.16 -6.83
CA ILE A 319 -11.83 11.58 -7.03
C ILE A 319 -10.81 11.73 -8.16
N SER A 320 -11.08 12.62 -9.09
CA SER A 320 -10.16 12.93 -10.18
C SER A 320 -9.82 14.41 -10.26
N SER A 321 -8.68 14.70 -10.88
CA SER A 321 -8.30 16.04 -11.34
C SER A 321 -7.50 15.94 -12.62
N ASN A 322 -7.34 17.06 -13.32
CA ASN A 322 -6.36 17.19 -14.38
C ASN A 322 -5.26 18.14 -13.94
N VAL A 323 -4.04 17.83 -14.33
CA VAL A 323 -2.85 18.69 -14.10
C VAL A 323 -2.36 19.27 -15.42
N ASP A 324 -1.58 20.35 -15.33
CA ASP A 324 -0.90 20.93 -16.48
C ASP A 324 0.26 20.01 -16.93
N ASP A 325 0.54 19.96 -18.24
CA ASP A 325 1.65 19.16 -18.82
C ASP A 325 3.02 19.51 -18.22
N LYS A 326 3.17 20.70 -17.66
CA LYS A 326 4.41 21.17 -17.04
C LYS A 326 4.54 20.79 -15.57
N THR A 327 3.48 20.22 -14.97
CA THR A 327 3.51 19.84 -13.57
C THR A 327 4.30 18.56 -13.39
N HIS A 328 5.44 18.65 -12.72
CA HIS A 328 6.28 17.49 -12.42
C HIS A 328 5.56 16.50 -11.52
N PHE A 329 5.75 15.21 -11.77
CA PHE A 329 5.09 14.16 -10.98
C PHE A 329 5.47 14.22 -9.49
N SER A 330 6.69 14.62 -9.16
CA SER A 330 7.15 14.78 -7.76
C SER A 330 6.39 15.88 -7.02
N GLN A 331 6.02 16.97 -7.69
CA GLN A 331 5.18 18.03 -7.11
C GLN A 331 3.76 17.52 -6.83
N ILE A 332 3.21 16.69 -7.73
CA ILE A 332 1.91 16.07 -7.52
C ILE A 332 1.97 15.15 -6.29
N LEU A 333 2.97 14.26 -6.21
CA LEU A 333 3.14 13.38 -5.07
C LEU A 333 3.30 14.17 -3.77
N LYS A 334 4.15 15.18 -3.74
CA LYS A 334 4.37 16.05 -2.57
C LYS A 334 3.09 16.73 -2.10
N SER A 335 2.25 17.23 -3.02
CA SER A 335 1.03 17.98 -2.68
C SER A 335 -0.06 17.13 -2.02
N VAL A 336 -0.07 15.83 -2.27
CA VAL A 336 -1.09 14.90 -1.73
C VAL A 336 -0.57 14.05 -0.57
N PHE A 337 0.74 14.07 -0.32
CA PHE A 337 1.39 13.22 0.67
C PHE A 337 1.39 13.87 2.07
N PRO A 338 1.25 13.07 3.14
CA PRO A 338 0.78 11.68 3.14
C PRO A 338 -0.73 11.60 2.86
N MET A 339 -1.19 10.40 2.48
CA MET A 339 -2.58 10.19 2.10
C MET A 339 -3.55 10.48 3.24
N GLY A 340 -4.68 11.12 2.90
CA GLY A 340 -5.71 11.52 3.86
C GLY A 340 -6.29 10.34 4.65
N SER A 341 -6.49 9.19 4.00
CA SER A 341 -7.05 7.99 4.64
C SER A 341 -6.19 7.44 5.79
N MET A 342 -4.90 7.79 5.85
CA MET A 342 -3.96 7.36 6.88
C MET A 342 -3.57 8.47 7.86
N THR A 343 -4.15 9.65 7.76
CA THR A 343 -3.87 10.81 8.63
C THR A 343 -5.08 11.24 9.44
N GLY A 344 -5.83 12.21 9.00
CA GLY A 344 -7.04 12.72 9.65
C GLY A 344 -7.35 14.15 9.24
N VAL A 345 -8.33 14.74 9.90
CA VAL A 345 -8.86 16.06 9.54
C VAL A 345 -8.92 16.98 10.77
N PRO A 346 -8.30 18.17 10.76
CA PRO A 346 -7.34 18.70 9.78
C PRO A 346 -6.02 17.90 9.72
N LYS A 347 -5.43 17.75 8.53
CA LYS A 347 -4.30 16.84 8.26
C LYS A 347 -3.10 17.10 9.18
N LEU A 348 -2.59 18.34 9.24
CA LEU A 348 -1.42 18.68 10.04
C LEU A 348 -1.63 18.36 11.52
N ARG A 349 -2.77 18.81 12.10
CA ARG A 349 -3.06 18.58 13.52
C ARG A 349 -3.21 17.09 13.83
N ALA A 350 -3.81 16.32 12.94
CA ALA A 350 -3.89 14.87 13.08
C ALA A 350 -2.50 14.22 13.09
N MET A 351 -1.59 14.63 12.20
CA MET A 351 -0.21 14.11 12.16
C MET A 351 0.59 14.46 13.43
N GLU A 352 0.41 15.67 13.99
CA GLU A 352 1.02 16.02 15.27
C GLU A 352 0.55 15.10 16.41
N LEU A 353 -0.75 14.78 16.45
CA LEU A 353 -1.30 13.86 17.47
C LEU A 353 -0.85 12.42 17.26
N ILE A 354 -0.71 11.97 16.02
CA ILE A 354 -0.15 10.66 15.68
C ILE A 354 1.26 10.53 16.25
N GLU A 355 2.13 11.52 16.02
CA GLU A 355 3.49 11.52 16.56
C GLU A 355 3.54 11.53 18.10
N GLN A 356 2.59 12.20 18.74
CA GLN A 356 2.53 12.27 20.20
C GLN A 356 1.99 10.99 20.84
N LEU A 357 1.13 10.26 20.18
CA LEU A 357 0.37 9.15 20.76
C LEU A 357 0.83 7.77 20.33
N GLU A 358 1.35 7.62 19.09
CA GLU A 358 1.94 6.36 18.66
C GLU A 358 3.35 6.18 19.24
N GLU A 359 3.77 4.93 19.47
CA GLU A 359 5.07 4.61 20.08
C GLU A 359 6.02 3.94 19.09
N PHE A 360 5.67 3.94 17.82
CA PHE A 360 6.51 3.42 16.75
C PHE A 360 6.53 4.41 15.59
N LYS A 361 7.64 4.42 14.88
CA LYS A 361 7.78 5.14 13.63
C LYS A 361 7.08 4.34 12.53
N ARG A 362 6.11 4.94 11.86
CA ARG A 362 5.36 4.24 10.82
C ARG A 362 6.25 3.78 9.66
N GLY A 363 7.26 4.57 9.30
CA GLY A 363 8.17 4.23 8.23
C GLY A 363 7.43 3.98 6.91
N ILE A 364 7.59 2.78 6.37
CA ILE A 364 6.95 2.37 5.12
C ILE A 364 5.44 2.12 5.30
N PHE A 365 5.01 1.67 6.48
CA PHE A 365 3.58 1.54 6.79
C PHE A 365 2.89 2.90 6.69
N SER A 366 1.69 2.96 6.15
CA SER A 366 0.96 4.20 5.83
C SER A 366 1.65 5.06 4.76
N GLY A 367 2.71 4.57 4.12
CA GLY A 367 3.31 5.12 2.93
C GLY A 367 2.71 4.56 1.65
N ALA A 368 3.48 4.55 0.55
CA ALA A 368 3.01 4.10 -0.75
C ALA A 368 4.06 3.25 -1.48
N ILE A 369 3.60 2.19 -2.15
CA ILE A 369 4.42 1.35 -3.03
C ILE A 369 3.85 1.44 -4.44
N GLY A 370 4.72 1.54 -5.45
CA GLY A 370 4.29 1.58 -6.82
C GLY A 370 5.42 1.70 -7.83
N TYR A 371 5.08 2.28 -8.96
CA TYR A 371 5.99 2.50 -10.07
C TYR A 371 5.78 3.87 -10.71
N ILE A 372 6.82 4.36 -11.38
CA ILE A 372 6.81 5.53 -12.25
C ILE A 372 7.30 5.09 -13.63
N THR A 373 6.58 5.47 -14.67
CA THR A 373 6.93 5.16 -16.07
C THR A 373 7.95 6.16 -16.63
N PRO A 374 8.58 5.86 -17.78
CA PRO A 374 9.47 6.82 -18.46
C PRO A 374 8.84 8.18 -18.78
N ASN A 375 7.50 8.23 -18.91
CA ASN A 375 6.78 9.49 -19.21
C ASN A 375 6.34 10.24 -17.94
N GLY A 376 6.68 9.74 -16.74
CA GLY A 376 6.23 10.32 -15.48
C GLY A 376 4.78 9.99 -15.10
N ASP A 377 4.15 9.00 -15.75
CA ASP A 377 2.91 8.40 -15.24
C ASP A 377 3.25 7.47 -14.07
N PHE A 378 2.30 7.27 -13.16
CA PHE A 378 2.54 6.45 -11.98
C PHE A 378 1.26 5.81 -11.43
N ASP A 379 1.42 4.75 -10.65
CA ASP A 379 0.34 4.13 -9.87
C ASP A 379 0.90 3.64 -8.52
N PHE A 380 0.34 4.16 -7.42
CA PHE A 380 0.77 3.87 -6.05
C PHE A 380 -0.39 3.37 -5.21
N ASN A 381 -0.14 2.35 -4.41
CA ASN A 381 -1.06 1.87 -3.37
C ASN A 381 -0.83 2.62 -2.04
N VAL A 382 -1.72 2.37 -1.08
CA VAL A 382 -1.50 2.68 0.35
C VAL A 382 -0.88 1.46 1.02
N VAL A 383 0.21 1.62 1.76
CA VAL A 383 0.88 0.51 2.45
C VAL A 383 0.16 0.18 3.76
N ILE A 384 -0.87 -0.66 3.63
CA ILE A 384 -1.66 -1.24 4.73
C ILE A 384 -1.81 -2.74 4.52
N ARG A 385 -2.22 -3.49 5.55
CA ARG A 385 -2.28 -4.96 5.51
C ARG A 385 -0.93 -5.56 5.09
N THR A 386 0.13 -5.08 5.72
CA THR A 386 1.51 -5.26 5.29
C THR A 386 2.34 -5.84 6.42
N ILE A 387 3.25 -6.73 6.05
CA ILE A 387 4.32 -7.22 6.88
C ILE A 387 5.62 -6.58 6.37
N LEU A 388 6.32 -5.87 7.23
CA LEU A 388 7.65 -5.34 6.99
C LEU A 388 8.67 -6.24 7.67
N TYR A 389 9.70 -6.65 6.95
CA TYR A 389 10.75 -7.49 7.51
C TYR A 389 12.12 -7.05 7.03
N ASN A 390 12.99 -6.72 7.97
CA ASN A 390 14.39 -6.44 7.71
C ASN A 390 15.21 -7.66 8.12
N ALA A 391 15.78 -8.37 7.13
CA ALA A 391 16.50 -9.62 7.35
C ALA A 391 17.85 -9.42 8.04
N SER A 392 18.49 -8.24 7.92
CA SER A 392 19.77 -7.94 8.57
C SER A 392 19.59 -7.70 10.07
N THR A 393 18.56 -6.94 10.47
CA THR A 393 18.23 -6.71 11.89
C THR A 393 17.34 -7.80 12.47
N LYS A 394 16.78 -8.67 11.61
CA LYS A 394 15.80 -9.70 11.97
C LYS A 394 14.56 -9.14 12.67
N TYR A 395 14.19 -7.91 12.34
CA TYR A 395 13.03 -7.22 12.87
C TYR A 395 11.84 -7.38 11.93
N LEU A 396 10.70 -7.72 12.49
CA LEU A 396 9.41 -7.83 11.80
C LEU A 396 8.43 -6.85 12.42
N SER A 397 7.74 -6.09 11.58
CA SER A 397 6.70 -5.13 11.98
C SER A 397 5.41 -5.40 11.21
N VAL A 398 4.30 -5.35 11.94
CA VAL A 398 2.93 -5.38 11.44
C VAL A 398 2.16 -4.29 12.12
N ALA A 399 1.84 -3.23 11.40
CA ALA A 399 1.06 -2.14 11.94
C ALA A 399 -0.40 -2.18 11.44
N VAL A 400 -1.31 -1.74 12.30
CA VAL A 400 -2.75 -1.71 12.02
C VAL A 400 -3.40 -0.58 12.78
N GLY A 401 -4.43 0.02 12.18
CA GLY A 401 -5.17 1.10 12.81
C GLY A 401 -6.57 1.28 12.27
N GLY A 402 -7.24 2.28 12.81
CA GLY A 402 -8.57 2.69 12.42
C GLY A 402 -8.80 4.17 12.59
N ALA A 403 -9.85 4.66 11.96
CA ALA A 403 -10.28 6.06 12.07
C ALA A 403 -11.03 6.26 13.39
N ILE A 404 -10.54 7.18 14.20
CA ILE A 404 -11.16 7.54 15.47
C ILE A 404 -11.92 8.84 15.31
N THR A 405 -13.22 8.78 15.56
CA THR A 405 -14.15 9.89 15.53
C THR A 405 -14.82 10.07 16.89
N ILE A 406 -15.65 11.11 17.05
CA ILE A 406 -16.39 11.33 18.30
C ILE A 406 -17.35 10.16 18.62
N LYS A 407 -17.86 9.47 17.58
CA LYS A 407 -18.79 8.35 17.72
C LYS A 407 -18.09 7.02 18.01
N SER A 408 -16.76 6.93 17.88
CA SER A 408 -16.00 5.70 18.11
C SER A 408 -16.13 5.20 19.54
N ASP A 409 -16.38 3.89 19.70
CA ASP A 409 -16.19 3.16 20.97
C ASP A 409 -14.79 2.57 21.02
N ALA A 410 -14.06 2.81 22.09
CA ALA A 410 -12.65 2.43 22.19
C ALA A 410 -12.43 0.91 22.13
N ASN A 411 -13.35 0.10 22.70
CA ASN A 411 -13.24 -1.35 22.62
C ASN A 411 -13.57 -1.87 21.23
N GLU A 412 -14.60 -1.32 20.58
CA GLU A 412 -14.96 -1.70 19.21
C GLU A 412 -13.82 -1.37 18.22
N GLU A 413 -13.17 -0.21 18.36
CA GLU A 413 -12.02 0.17 17.52
C GLU A 413 -10.81 -0.74 17.76
N TYR A 414 -10.57 -1.17 19.00
CA TYR A 414 -9.54 -2.16 19.31
C TYR A 414 -9.82 -3.51 18.63
N GLU A 415 -11.04 -4.01 18.78
CA GLU A 415 -11.47 -5.27 18.13
C GLU A 415 -11.41 -5.17 16.60
N GLU A 416 -11.76 -4.01 16.04
CA GLU A 416 -11.62 -3.76 14.60
C GLU A 416 -10.15 -3.87 14.14
N CYS A 417 -9.20 -3.35 14.92
CA CYS A 417 -7.77 -3.53 14.65
C CYS A 417 -7.39 -5.02 14.65
N LEU A 418 -7.85 -5.81 15.63
CA LEU A 418 -7.59 -7.25 15.68
C LEU A 418 -8.19 -8.00 14.48
N VAL A 419 -9.40 -7.65 14.06
CA VAL A 419 -10.03 -8.22 12.87
C VAL A 419 -9.22 -7.91 11.62
N LYS A 420 -8.71 -6.67 11.49
CA LYS A 420 -7.90 -6.24 10.35
C LYS A 420 -6.55 -6.96 10.25
N VAL A 421 -5.93 -7.28 11.39
CA VAL A 421 -4.60 -7.90 11.42
C VAL A 421 -4.65 -9.43 11.42
N ARG A 422 -5.78 -10.03 11.79
CA ARG A 422 -5.96 -11.49 11.89
C ARG A 422 -5.48 -12.27 10.66
N PRO A 423 -5.75 -11.87 9.39
CA PRO A 423 -5.22 -12.60 8.23
C PRO A 423 -3.68 -12.64 8.17
N ILE A 424 -3.01 -11.64 8.74
CA ILE A 424 -1.55 -11.60 8.85
C ILE A 424 -1.09 -12.56 9.96
N PHE A 425 -1.77 -12.58 11.10
CA PHE A 425 -1.47 -13.51 12.19
C PHE A 425 -1.60 -14.97 11.72
N GLU A 426 -2.64 -15.28 10.93
CA GLU A 426 -2.83 -16.62 10.34
C GLU A 426 -1.64 -17.03 9.46
N VAL A 427 -1.15 -16.14 8.60
CA VAL A 427 0.01 -16.40 7.72
C VAL A 427 1.32 -16.55 8.50
N LEU A 428 1.45 -15.84 9.62
CA LEU A 428 2.62 -15.94 10.51
C LEU A 428 2.51 -17.09 11.53
N ASN A 429 1.43 -17.88 11.51
CA ASN A 429 1.10 -18.92 12.49
C ASN A 429 1.16 -18.40 13.93
N PHE A 430 0.75 -17.15 14.13
CA PHE A 430 0.69 -16.51 15.44
C PHE A 430 -0.72 -16.61 16.03
N GLN A 431 -0.80 -17.06 17.28
CA GLN A 431 -2.03 -17.05 18.07
C GLN A 431 -1.97 -15.88 19.04
N PHE A 432 -2.89 -14.96 18.91
CA PHE A 432 -2.99 -13.82 19.79
C PHE A 432 -3.88 -14.20 20.99
N ASP A 433 -3.27 -14.29 22.18
CA ASP A 433 -3.97 -14.47 23.44
C ASP A 433 -4.10 -13.10 24.12
N GLU A 434 -5.34 -12.61 24.27
CA GLU A 434 -5.60 -11.44 25.12
C GLU A 434 -5.33 -11.83 26.58
N LYS A 435 -4.19 -11.37 27.11
CA LYS A 435 -3.88 -11.45 28.55
C LYS A 435 -4.33 -10.20 29.28
#